data_cfb8b4f9ddac1e0cfb6e5367f6152ad2
#
_entry.id   cfb8b4f9ddac1e0cfb6e5367f6152ad2
#
_cell.length_a   1.000
_cell.length_b   1.000
_cell.length_c   1.000
_cell.angle_alpha   90.00
_cell.angle_beta   90.00
_cell.angle_gamma   90.00
#
_symmetry.space_group_name_H-M   'P 1'
#
loop_
_entity.id
_entity.type
_entity.pdbx_description
1 polymer ?
#
loop_
_entity_poly.entity_id
_entity_poly.type
_entity_poly.pdbx_seq_one_letter_code
_entity_poly.pdbx_strand_id
1 'polypeptide(L)'
;MMFFSPSRIAATPGLWRDWREDVACVFARDPAARGWLEVLLAYPGVHAVLLYRVTHRLWLADWKLTARLLAAFARWLTNVDIHPGATIGKRFFIDHGACVVIGETAEIGNDVTMYHGVTLGGTTWNKEKRHPTLGDNVLIGAGAKILGAITLGNNVRVGANSVVIKDVPACCTVIGIPGRIIQQKGVKIQDPRGIDLDHHLVPDPVGKAINCLVERLDELENNQKRFVVAEETCGSCEAEGVCHGEESPVKLRTAAGGK
;
A
#
# COMPACT_ATOMS: atom_id res chain seq x y z
N MET A 1 -21.61 3.61 -9.23
CA MET A 1 -21.36 2.83 -8.00
C MET A 1 -21.69 1.38 -8.30
N MET A 2 -20.68 0.60 -8.74
CA MET A 2 -20.88 -0.85 -8.96
C MET A 2 -20.59 -1.55 -7.63
N PHE A 3 -21.62 -2.03 -7.00
CA PHE A 3 -21.51 -2.86 -5.80
C PHE A 3 -20.86 -4.20 -6.18
N PHE A 4 -19.73 -4.49 -5.54
CA PHE A 4 -19.11 -5.80 -5.61
C PHE A 4 -20.04 -6.79 -4.90
N SER A 5 -20.71 -7.65 -5.66
CA SER A 5 -21.57 -8.69 -5.08
C SER A 5 -20.71 -9.76 -4.43
N PRO A 6 -20.88 -10.08 -3.14
CA PRO A 6 -20.09 -11.09 -2.43
C PRO A 6 -20.35 -12.54 -2.90
N SER A 7 -21.19 -12.76 -3.91
CA SER A 7 -21.66 -14.08 -4.34
C SER A 7 -20.72 -14.86 -5.29
N ARG A 8 -19.47 -14.45 -5.50
CA ARG A 8 -18.51 -15.15 -6.38
C ARG A 8 -17.43 -15.99 -5.67
N ILE A 9 -17.52 -16.21 -4.37
CA ILE A 9 -16.69 -17.22 -3.73
C ILE A 9 -17.39 -18.55 -3.94
N ALA A 10 -17.20 -19.11 -5.14
CA ALA A 10 -17.77 -20.38 -5.56
C ALA A 10 -17.31 -21.51 -4.64
N ALA A 11 -18.21 -22.48 -4.44
CA ALA A 11 -18.08 -23.73 -3.72
C ALA A 11 -16.65 -24.27 -3.62
N THR A 12 -16.22 -24.58 -2.41
CA THR A 12 -14.92 -25.11 -2.02
C THR A 12 -14.45 -26.26 -2.93
N PRO A 13 -13.47 -26.04 -3.81
CA PRO A 13 -12.75 -27.15 -4.44
C PRO A 13 -12.08 -27.98 -3.33
N GLY A 14 -11.80 -29.25 -3.59
CA GLY A 14 -11.20 -30.13 -2.59
C GLY A 14 -9.89 -29.52 -2.03
N LEU A 15 -9.62 -29.71 -0.73
CA LEU A 15 -8.45 -29.17 -0.01
C LEU A 15 -7.13 -29.37 -0.76
N TRP A 16 -6.95 -30.52 -1.39
CA TRP A 16 -5.79 -30.86 -2.21
C TRP A 16 -5.60 -29.94 -3.42
N ARG A 17 -6.69 -29.52 -4.04
CA ARG A 17 -6.64 -28.61 -5.17
C ARG A 17 -6.22 -27.21 -4.73
N ASP A 18 -6.79 -26.72 -3.62
CA ASP A 18 -6.44 -25.42 -3.06
C ASP A 18 -4.95 -25.39 -2.67
N TRP A 19 -4.48 -26.43 -1.95
CA TRP A 19 -3.08 -26.56 -1.56
C TRP A 19 -2.14 -26.59 -2.77
N ARG A 20 -2.49 -27.37 -3.80
CA ARG A 20 -1.68 -27.45 -5.01
C ARG A 20 -1.60 -26.12 -5.74
N GLU A 21 -2.71 -25.39 -5.84
CA GLU A 21 -2.76 -24.06 -6.46
C GLU A 21 -1.94 -23.03 -5.63
N ASP A 22 -2.04 -23.05 -4.30
CA ASP A 22 -1.31 -22.15 -3.41
C ASP A 22 0.21 -22.43 -3.44
N VAL A 23 0.65 -23.69 -3.47
CA VAL A 23 2.07 -24.02 -3.59
C VAL A 23 2.61 -23.73 -4.99
N ALA A 24 1.83 -24.03 -6.04
CA ALA A 24 2.25 -23.77 -7.42
C ALA A 24 2.49 -22.27 -7.71
N CYS A 25 1.72 -21.38 -7.09
CA CYS A 25 1.87 -19.95 -7.31
C CYS A 25 3.21 -19.39 -6.79
N VAL A 26 3.87 -20.06 -5.85
CA VAL A 26 5.19 -19.66 -5.32
C VAL A 26 6.22 -19.63 -6.44
N PHE A 27 6.27 -20.68 -7.28
CA PHE A 27 7.24 -20.78 -8.39
C PHE A 27 7.06 -19.70 -9.47
N ALA A 28 5.85 -19.12 -9.57
CA ALA A 28 5.57 -18.03 -10.48
C ALA A 28 5.99 -16.65 -9.92
N ARG A 29 6.20 -16.56 -8.58
CA ARG A 29 6.35 -15.28 -7.87
C ARG A 29 7.68 -15.12 -7.14
N ASP A 30 8.29 -16.23 -6.73
CA ASP A 30 9.59 -16.24 -6.07
C ASP A 30 10.66 -16.87 -6.95
N PRO A 31 11.59 -16.07 -7.52
CA PRO A 31 12.70 -16.56 -8.32
C PRO A 31 13.65 -17.48 -7.53
N ALA A 32 13.66 -17.41 -6.19
CA ALA A 32 14.51 -18.23 -5.34
C ALA A 32 13.97 -19.67 -5.14
N ALA A 33 12.69 -19.92 -5.48
CA ALA A 33 12.06 -21.22 -5.31
C ALA A 33 12.60 -22.24 -6.34
N ARG A 34 13.35 -23.23 -5.88
CA ARG A 34 14.03 -24.21 -6.75
C ARG A 34 13.26 -25.53 -6.91
N GLY A 35 12.48 -25.94 -5.91
CA GLY A 35 11.80 -27.22 -5.94
C GLY A 35 10.67 -27.36 -4.93
N TRP A 36 9.73 -28.26 -5.21
CA TRP A 36 8.55 -28.49 -4.38
C TRP A 36 8.88 -28.86 -2.93
N LEU A 37 9.92 -29.67 -2.73
CA LEU A 37 10.35 -30.08 -1.41
C LEU A 37 10.87 -28.89 -0.59
N GLU A 38 11.64 -28.00 -1.20
CA GLU A 38 12.12 -26.77 -0.59
C GLU A 38 10.97 -25.86 -0.17
N VAL A 39 10.03 -25.62 -1.08
CA VAL A 39 8.84 -24.79 -0.81
C VAL A 39 7.98 -25.37 0.31
N LEU A 40 7.77 -26.68 0.33
CA LEU A 40 6.98 -27.35 1.36
C LEU A 40 7.68 -27.39 2.74
N LEU A 41 9.01 -27.37 2.79
CA LEU A 41 9.75 -27.49 4.06
C LEU A 41 10.28 -26.18 4.61
N ALA A 42 10.58 -25.21 3.76
CA ALA A 42 11.31 -24.00 4.14
C ALA A 42 10.51 -22.69 4.03
N TYR A 43 9.27 -22.70 3.53
CA TYR A 43 8.48 -21.49 3.34
C TYR A 43 7.40 -21.32 4.43
N PRO A 44 7.64 -20.50 5.45
CA PRO A 44 6.69 -20.31 6.55
C PRO A 44 5.36 -19.71 6.09
N GLY A 45 5.37 -18.84 5.07
CA GLY A 45 4.14 -18.31 4.46
C GLY A 45 3.28 -19.40 3.83
N VAL A 46 3.90 -20.38 3.18
CA VAL A 46 3.18 -21.54 2.62
C VAL A 46 2.57 -22.37 3.74
N HIS A 47 3.34 -22.69 4.79
CA HIS A 47 2.82 -23.43 5.95
C HIS A 47 1.61 -22.73 6.57
N ALA A 48 1.68 -21.41 6.72
CA ALA A 48 0.59 -20.61 7.28
C ALA A 48 -0.68 -20.68 6.43
N VAL A 49 -0.55 -20.58 5.10
CA VAL A 49 -1.70 -20.66 4.17
C VAL A 49 -2.29 -22.07 4.16
N LEU A 50 -1.47 -23.12 4.11
CA LEU A 50 -1.94 -24.50 4.11
C LEU A 50 -2.70 -24.85 5.41
N LEU A 51 -2.17 -24.44 6.57
CA LEU A 51 -2.84 -24.59 7.87
C LEU A 51 -4.11 -23.76 7.94
N TYR A 52 -4.10 -22.55 7.43
CA TYR A 52 -5.30 -21.71 7.35
C TYR A 52 -6.42 -22.40 6.54
N ARG A 53 -6.14 -23.03 5.41
CA ARG A 53 -7.16 -23.75 4.63
C ARG A 53 -7.87 -24.82 5.46
N VAL A 54 -7.16 -25.47 6.39
CA VAL A 54 -7.73 -26.45 7.32
C VAL A 54 -8.55 -25.75 8.42
N THR A 55 -7.96 -24.74 9.06
CA THR A 55 -8.64 -24.02 10.16
C THR A 55 -9.90 -23.30 9.70
N HIS A 56 -9.90 -22.77 8.48
CA HIS A 56 -11.09 -22.14 7.89
C HIS A 56 -12.22 -23.14 7.68
N ARG A 57 -11.94 -24.36 7.21
CA ARG A 57 -12.95 -25.42 7.06
C ARG A 57 -13.53 -25.84 8.40
N LEU A 58 -12.70 -25.99 9.43
CA LEU A 58 -13.18 -26.24 10.79
C LEU A 58 -14.05 -25.10 11.30
N TRP A 59 -13.68 -23.86 11.01
CA TRP A 59 -14.45 -22.67 11.34
C TRP A 59 -15.84 -22.67 10.71
N LEU A 60 -15.92 -23.01 9.42
CA LEU A 60 -17.17 -23.13 8.66
C LEU A 60 -18.04 -24.31 9.15
N ALA A 61 -17.43 -25.39 9.62
CA ALA A 61 -18.10 -26.53 10.23
C ALA A 61 -18.52 -26.28 11.70
N ASP A 62 -18.42 -25.04 12.17
CA ASP A 62 -18.75 -24.61 13.53
C ASP A 62 -17.84 -25.15 14.66
N TRP A 63 -16.70 -25.75 14.30
CA TRP A 63 -15.68 -26.18 15.26
C TRP A 63 -14.76 -25.01 15.65
N LYS A 64 -15.39 -23.94 16.16
CA LYS A 64 -14.72 -22.64 16.37
C LYS A 64 -13.51 -22.71 17.31
N LEU A 65 -13.65 -23.42 18.45
CA LEU A 65 -12.54 -23.56 19.41
C LEU A 65 -11.35 -24.32 18.80
N THR A 66 -11.62 -25.46 18.16
CA THR A 66 -10.57 -26.27 17.51
C THR A 66 -9.86 -25.48 16.39
N ALA A 67 -10.62 -24.75 15.58
CA ALA A 67 -10.10 -23.89 14.55
C ALA A 67 -9.16 -22.82 15.13
N ARG A 68 -9.54 -22.18 16.25
CA ARG A 68 -8.74 -21.16 16.94
C ARG A 68 -7.47 -21.74 17.56
N LEU A 69 -7.54 -22.91 18.19
CA LEU A 69 -6.37 -23.57 18.78
C LEU A 69 -5.36 -23.97 17.69
N LEU A 70 -5.83 -24.51 16.57
CA LEU A 70 -4.96 -24.86 15.45
C LEU A 70 -4.38 -23.60 14.77
N ALA A 71 -5.14 -22.52 14.67
CA ALA A 71 -4.62 -21.24 14.18
C ALA A 71 -3.55 -20.66 15.10
N ALA A 72 -3.72 -20.76 16.43
CA ALA A 72 -2.71 -20.35 17.40
C ALA A 72 -1.42 -21.19 17.26
N PHE A 73 -1.54 -22.50 17.04
CA PHE A 73 -0.39 -23.38 16.75
C PHE A 73 0.29 -22.97 15.43
N ALA A 74 -0.47 -22.71 14.37
CA ALA A 74 0.05 -22.23 13.09
C ALA A 74 0.84 -20.93 13.25
N ARG A 75 0.32 -19.98 14.02
CA ARG A 75 1.01 -18.73 14.38
C ARG A 75 2.32 -18.98 15.12
N TRP A 76 2.32 -19.88 16.12
CA TRP A 76 3.53 -20.24 16.84
C TRP A 76 4.60 -20.83 15.91
N LEU A 77 4.20 -21.67 14.97
CA LEU A 77 5.10 -22.32 14.02
C LEU A 77 5.65 -21.36 12.95
N THR A 78 4.81 -20.42 12.45
CA THR A 78 5.11 -19.65 11.25
C THR A 78 5.32 -18.16 11.50
N ASN A 79 4.99 -17.66 12.71
CA ASN A 79 4.93 -16.24 13.03
C ASN A 79 3.93 -15.46 12.12
N VAL A 80 2.92 -16.14 11.58
CA VAL A 80 1.85 -15.57 10.75
C VAL A 80 0.50 -15.83 11.44
N ASP A 81 -0.23 -14.78 11.75
CA ASP A 81 -1.54 -14.84 12.43
C ASP A 81 -2.68 -14.67 11.44
N ILE A 82 -3.28 -15.76 11.01
CA ILE A 82 -4.48 -15.73 10.16
C ILE A 82 -5.68 -16.19 10.97
N HIS A 83 -6.66 -15.30 11.16
CA HIS A 83 -7.88 -15.70 11.82
C HIS A 83 -8.67 -16.69 10.95
N PRO A 84 -9.14 -17.83 11.49
CA PRO A 84 -9.84 -18.85 10.70
C PRO A 84 -11.17 -18.37 10.10
N GLY A 85 -11.74 -17.29 10.59
CA GLY A 85 -12.92 -16.63 10.03
C GLY A 85 -12.67 -15.77 8.81
N ALA A 86 -11.43 -15.41 8.50
CA ALA A 86 -11.08 -14.66 7.30
C ALA A 86 -11.44 -15.47 6.05
N THR A 87 -11.77 -14.78 4.96
CA THR A 87 -12.05 -15.42 3.66
C THR A 87 -10.92 -15.12 2.69
N ILE A 88 -10.20 -16.14 2.23
CA ILE A 88 -9.03 -15.97 1.36
C ILE A 88 -9.25 -16.77 0.06
N GLY A 89 -9.16 -16.06 -1.07
CA GLY A 89 -9.23 -16.62 -2.41
C GLY A 89 -8.07 -17.57 -2.72
N LYS A 90 -7.89 -17.91 -3.98
CA LYS A 90 -6.88 -18.86 -4.47
C LYS A 90 -5.56 -18.19 -4.77
N ARG A 91 -4.49 -19.00 -4.79
CA ARG A 91 -3.13 -18.57 -5.14
C ARG A 91 -2.69 -17.36 -4.31
N PHE A 92 -2.99 -17.44 -3.01
CA PHE A 92 -2.56 -16.45 -2.04
C PHE A 92 -1.11 -16.74 -1.62
N PHE A 93 -0.23 -15.77 -1.75
CA PHE A 93 1.18 -15.90 -1.44
C PHE A 93 1.62 -14.92 -0.36
N ILE A 94 2.27 -15.43 0.68
CA ILE A 94 2.92 -14.63 1.72
C ILE A 94 4.42 -14.84 1.59
N ASP A 95 5.12 -13.80 1.13
CA ASP A 95 6.57 -13.83 1.00
C ASP A 95 7.24 -13.48 2.32
N HIS A 96 8.32 -14.21 2.65
CA HIS A 96 9.08 -14.16 3.92
C HIS A 96 8.29 -14.49 5.19
N GLY A 97 6.99 -14.47 5.21
CA GLY A 97 6.06 -15.00 6.20
C GLY A 97 6.26 -14.63 7.66
N ALA A 98 6.81 -13.46 7.99
CA ALA A 98 7.01 -13.04 9.38
C ALA A 98 6.08 -11.89 9.78
N CYS A 99 5.51 -11.94 11.00
CA CYS A 99 4.71 -10.86 11.60
C CYS A 99 3.52 -10.38 10.74
N VAL A 100 2.93 -11.27 9.91
CA VAL A 100 1.72 -10.98 9.17
C VAL A 100 0.51 -11.21 10.05
N VAL A 101 -0.48 -10.30 10.02
CA VAL A 101 -1.73 -10.43 10.76
C VAL A 101 -2.91 -10.22 9.83
N ILE A 102 -3.82 -11.20 9.77
CA ILE A 102 -5.06 -11.17 8.99
C ILE A 102 -6.24 -11.38 9.92
N GLY A 103 -7.04 -10.31 10.12
CA GLY A 103 -8.15 -10.31 11.07
C GLY A 103 -9.39 -11.08 10.60
N GLU A 104 -10.30 -11.34 11.53
CA GLU A 104 -11.46 -12.24 11.39
C GLU A 104 -12.35 -11.96 10.17
N THR A 105 -12.69 -10.69 9.91
CA THR A 105 -13.61 -10.32 8.83
C THR A 105 -12.88 -9.81 7.58
N ALA A 106 -11.58 -10.13 7.46
CA ALA A 106 -10.84 -9.81 6.24
C ALA A 106 -11.31 -10.69 5.07
N GLU A 107 -11.41 -10.08 3.91
CA GLU A 107 -11.73 -10.75 2.66
C GLU A 107 -10.59 -10.49 1.67
N ILE A 108 -10.06 -11.53 1.07
CA ILE A 108 -8.92 -11.48 0.18
C ILE A 108 -9.29 -12.21 -1.12
N GLY A 109 -9.16 -11.52 -2.24
CA GLY A 109 -9.41 -12.07 -3.57
C GLY A 109 -8.37 -13.11 -4.00
N ASN A 110 -8.36 -13.43 -5.28
CA ASN A 110 -7.41 -14.36 -5.87
C ASN A 110 -6.10 -13.65 -6.24
N ASP A 111 -5.02 -14.42 -6.34
CA ASP A 111 -3.71 -13.95 -6.81
C ASP A 111 -3.11 -12.81 -5.99
N VAL A 112 -3.47 -12.70 -4.72
CA VAL A 112 -2.94 -11.68 -3.83
C VAL A 112 -1.57 -12.09 -3.31
N THR A 113 -0.64 -11.14 -3.30
CA THR A 113 0.70 -11.29 -2.72
C THR A 113 0.88 -10.32 -1.55
N MET A 114 1.36 -10.84 -0.42
CA MET A 114 1.72 -10.03 0.74
C MET A 114 3.15 -10.31 1.16
N TYR A 115 3.83 -9.29 1.63
CA TYR A 115 5.14 -9.42 2.25
C TYR A 115 5.03 -9.49 3.78
N HIS A 116 6.16 -9.77 4.43
CA HIS A 116 6.25 -9.79 5.89
C HIS A 116 5.77 -8.49 6.55
N GLY A 117 5.35 -8.58 7.81
CA GLY A 117 4.93 -7.43 8.61
C GLY A 117 3.63 -6.76 8.20
N VAL A 118 2.91 -7.29 7.18
CA VAL A 118 1.62 -6.74 6.73
C VAL A 118 0.54 -7.00 7.78
N THR A 119 -0.32 -5.99 8.00
CA THR A 119 -1.49 -6.13 8.87
C THR A 119 -2.77 -5.77 8.14
N LEU A 120 -3.72 -6.68 8.08
CA LEU A 120 -5.12 -6.41 7.74
C LEU A 120 -5.91 -6.30 9.04
N GLY A 121 -5.97 -5.07 9.59
CA GLY A 121 -6.47 -4.79 10.93
C GLY A 121 -7.84 -4.12 10.95
N GLY A 122 -8.54 -4.26 12.07
CA GLY A 122 -9.77 -3.51 12.35
C GLY A 122 -9.48 -2.17 13.04
N THR A 123 -10.42 -1.24 12.92
CA THR A 123 -10.38 0.08 13.58
C THR A 123 -11.52 0.27 14.58
N THR A 124 -12.32 -0.76 14.83
CA THR A 124 -13.46 -0.73 15.75
C THR A 124 -13.55 -2.04 16.54
N TRP A 125 -14.20 -1.99 17.71
CA TRP A 125 -14.52 -3.15 18.55
C TRP A 125 -15.86 -3.82 18.22
N ASN A 126 -16.60 -3.29 17.25
CA ASN A 126 -17.86 -3.88 16.82
C ASN A 126 -17.61 -5.24 16.17
N LYS A 127 -18.55 -6.19 16.37
CA LYS A 127 -18.44 -7.56 15.83
C LYS A 127 -18.71 -7.65 14.33
N GLU A 128 -19.19 -6.57 13.70
CA GLU A 128 -19.48 -6.50 12.28
C GLU A 128 -18.22 -6.48 11.41
N LYS A 129 -18.37 -6.27 10.10
CA LYS A 129 -17.27 -6.07 9.15
C LYS A 129 -16.38 -4.93 9.66
N ARG A 130 -15.13 -5.23 10.00
CA ARG A 130 -14.16 -4.29 10.56
C ARG A 130 -12.75 -4.42 9.98
N HIS A 131 -12.51 -5.44 9.14
CA HIS A 131 -11.24 -5.68 8.47
C HIS A 131 -11.36 -5.45 6.97
N PRO A 132 -10.24 -5.20 6.27
CA PRO A 132 -10.23 -4.86 4.87
C PRO A 132 -10.78 -5.94 3.94
N THR A 133 -11.24 -5.49 2.77
CA THR A 133 -11.53 -6.33 1.61
C THR A 133 -10.50 -6.01 0.51
N LEU A 134 -9.79 -7.02 0.03
CA LEU A 134 -8.85 -6.92 -1.07
C LEU A 134 -9.43 -7.60 -2.31
N GLY A 135 -9.39 -6.93 -3.45
CA GLY A 135 -9.73 -7.51 -4.74
C GLY A 135 -8.69 -8.51 -5.24
N ASP A 136 -8.81 -8.89 -6.50
CA ASP A 136 -7.89 -9.81 -7.16
C ASP A 136 -6.59 -9.12 -7.57
N ASN A 137 -5.49 -9.88 -7.61
CA ASN A 137 -4.17 -9.43 -8.04
C ASN A 137 -3.67 -8.19 -7.29
N VAL A 138 -3.89 -8.15 -5.98
CA VAL A 138 -3.41 -7.07 -5.11
C VAL A 138 -2.04 -7.43 -4.57
N LEU A 139 -1.12 -6.45 -4.55
CA LEU A 139 0.22 -6.59 -3.96
C LEU A 139 0.36 -5.65 -2.77
N ILE A 140 0.72 -6.21 -1.61
CA ILE A 140 0.92 -5.45 -0.37
C ILE A 140 2.40 -5.54 0.03
N GLY A 141 3.08 -4.41 -0.04
CA GLY A 141 4.50 -4.29 0.31
C GLY A 141 4.78 -4.54 1.79
N ALA A 142 6.04 -4.85 2.08
CA ALA A 142 6.51 -5.21 3.43
C ALA A 142 6.14 -4.15 4.47
N GLY A 143 5.68 -4.59 5.64
CA GLY A 143 5.33 -3.71 6.75
C GLY A 143 4.07 -2.86 6.57
N ALA A 144 3.38 -2.91 5.44
CA ALA A 144 2.20 -2.09 5.21
C ALA A 144 1.02 -2.46 6.14
N LYS A 145 0.23 -1.47 6.52
CA LYS A 145 -0.94 -1.60 7.38
C LYS A 145 -2.19 -1.17 6.64
N ILE A 146 -3.14 -2.07 6.46
CA ILE A 146 -4.43 -1.80 5.86
C ILE A 146 -5.46 -1.90 6.98
N LEU A 147 -6.09 -0.79 7.31
CA LEU A 147 -6.85 -0.68 8.55
C LEU A 147 -8.29 -0.25 8.32
N GLY A 148 -9.23 -0.97 8.92
CA GLY A 148 -10.66 -0.68 8.86
C GLY A 148 -11.40 -1.51 7.81
N ALA A 149 -12.73 -1.34 7.74
CA ALA A 149 -13.60 -2.00 6.77
C ALA A 149 -13.52 -1.31 5.39
N ILE A 150 -12.31 -1.13 4.90
CA ILE A 150 -12.04 -0.47 3.61
C ILE A 150 -11.87 -1.49 2.49
N THR A 151 -12.03 -1.05 1.25
CA THR A 151 -11.90 -1.88 0.05
C THR A 151 -10.74 -1.41 -0.81
N LEU A 152 -9.83 -2.33 -1.14
CA LEU A 152 -8.82 -2.16 -2.18
C LEU A 152 -9.30 -2.92 -3.42
N GLY A 153 -9.47 -2.19 -4.53
CA GLY A 153 -9.92 -2.78 -5.80
C GLY A 153 -8.88 -3.71 -6.43
N ASN A 154 -9.24 -4.33 -7.55
CA ASN A 154 -8.35 -5.24 -8.27
C ASN A 154 -7.09 -4.52 -8.77
N ASN A 155 -5.97 -5.23 -8.84
CA ASN A 155 -4.68 -4.73 -9.32
C ASN A 155 -4.15 -3.52 -8.52
N VAL A 156 -4.54 -3.38 -7.25
CA VAL A 156 -3.98 -2.35 -6.37
C VAL A 156 -2.60 -2.78 -5.88
N ARG A 157 -1.69 -1.81 -5.80
CA ARG A 157 -0.35 -1.97 -5.23
C ARG A 157 -0.20 -1.04 -4.04
N VAL A 158 0.26 -1.59 -2.93
CA VAL A 158 0.56 -0.83 -1.72
C VAL A 158 2.06 -0.89 -1.47
N GLY A 159 2.69 0.28 -1.42
CA GLY A 159 4.12 0.38 -1.12
C GLY A 159 4.47 -0.06 0.29
N ALA A 160 5.73 -0.46 0.48
CA ALA A 160 6.23 -0.88 1.78
C ALA A 160 6.01 0.20 2.86
N ASN A 161 5.72 -0.24 4.10
CA ASN A 161 5.46 0.61 5.27
C ASN A 161 4.34 1.65 5.10
N SER A 162 3.48 1.52 4.11
CA SER A 162 2.34 2.41 3.93
C SER A 162 1.20 2.09 4.91
N VAL A 163 0.45 3.11 5.32
CA VAL A 163 -0.74 2.96 6.19
C VAL A 163 -1.97 3.41 5.43
N VAL A 164 -2.78 2.45 4.99
CA VAL A 164 -3.99 2.69 4.18
C VAL A 164 -5.23 2.61 5.07
N ILE A 165 -6.00 3.70 5.11
CA ILE A 165 -7.19 3.87 5.96
C ILE A 165 -8.42 4.34 5.17
N LYS A 166 -8.35 4.33 3.85
CA LYS A 166 -9.43 4.74 2.94
C LYS A 166 -9.51 3.77 1.77
N ASP A 167 -10.68 3.70 1.16
CA ASP A 167 -10.89 2.90 -0.05
C ASP A 167 -9.94 3.30 -1.17
N VAL A 168 -9.47 2.30 -1.92
CA VAL A 168 -8.57 2.47 -3.06
C VAL A 168 -9.21 1.88 -4.31
N PRO A 169 -9.45 2.69 -5.34
CA PRO A 169 -9.95 2.22 -6.62
C PRO A 169 -9.02 1.19 -7.28
N ALA A 170 -9.55 0.39 -8.18
CA ALA A 170 -8.75 -0.58 -8.93
C ALA A 170 -7.63 0.08 -9.74
N CYS A 171 -6.54 -0.68 -9.97
CA CYS A 171 -5.38 -0.27 -10.76
C CYS A 171 -4.68 0.99 -10.22
N CYS A 172 -4.64 1.14 -8.89
CA CYS A 172 -3.98 2.26 -8.22
C CYS A 172 -2.75 1.78 -7.45
N THR A 173 -1.76 2.66 -7.36
CA THR A 173 -0.61 2.51 -6.45
C THR A 173 -0.75 3.49 -5.29
N VAL A 174 -0.61 2.99 -4.05
CA VAL A 174 -0.72 3.76 -2.81
C VAL A 174 0.57 3.69 -2.02
N ILE A 175 1.05 4.82 -1.54
CA ILE A 175 2.25 4.90 -0.68
C ILE A 175 2.08 5.94 0.43
N GLY A 176 2.89 5.81 1.47
CA GLY A 176 3.06 6.79 2.54
C GLY A 176 2.17 6.57 3.77
N ILE A 177 2.32 7.47 4.75
CA ILE A 177 1.60 7.49 6.03
C ILE A 177 1.06 8.92 6.24
N PRO A 178 -0.27 9.14 6.12
CA PRO A 178 -1.28 8.22 5.60
C PRO A 178 -1.09 7.91 4.11
N GLY A 179 -1.54 6.75 3.66
CA GLY A 179 -1.43 6.29 2.28
C GLY A 179 -2.15 7.21 1.29
N ARG A 180 -1.44 7.61 0.23
CA ARG A 180 -1.95 8.46 -0.86
C ARG A 180 -1.83 7.73 -2.19
N ILE A 181 -2.84 7.85 -3.03
CA ILE A 181 -2.80 7.32 -4.39
C ILE A 181 -1.83 8.19 -5.19
N ILE A 182 -0.77 7.58 -5.72
CA ILE A 182 0.27 8.25 -6.51
C ILE A 182 0.17 7.90 -8.00
N GLN A 183 -0.51 6.82 -8.34
CA GLN A 183 -0.71 6.38 -9.72
C GLN A 183 -2.10 5.77 -9.85
N GLN A 184 -2.80 6.14 -10.92
CA GLN A 184 -4.10 5.58 -11.29
C GLN A 184 -4.06 5.25 -12.79
N LYS A 185 -4.44 3.99 -13.14
CA LYS A 185 -4.46 3.50 -14.54
C LYS A 185 -3.16 3.74 -15.33
N GLY A 186 -2.01 3.65 -14.68
CA GLY A 186 -0.76 3.61 -15.41
C GLY A 186 -0.69 2.31 -16.22
N VAL A 187 -0.67 2.40 -17.55
CA VAL A 187 -0.34 1.27 -18.43
C VAL A 187 1.13 0.97 -18.21
N LYS A 188 1.45 0.21 -17.17
CA LYS A 188 2.73 -0.48 -17.12
C LYS A 188 2.59 -1.77 -17.89
N ILE A 189 3.52 -2.01 -18.79
CA ILE A 189 3.68 -3.30 -19.47
C ILE A 189 3.83 -4.33 -18.35
N GLN A 190 2.84 -5.20 -18.21
CA GLN A 190 2.92 -6.31 -17.26
C GLN A 190 4.12 -7.16 -17.65
N ASP A 191 5.07 -7.32 -16.71
CA ASP A 191 6.02 -8.42 -16.81
C ASP A 191 5.20 -9.72 -16.96
N PRO A 192 5.46 -10.57 -17.96
CA PRO A 192 4.75 -11.84 -18.14
C PRO A 192 4.74 -12.72 -16.89
N ARG A 193 5.61 -12.46 -15.92
CA ARG A 193 5.72 -13.14 -14.64
C ARG A 193 4.82 -12.54 -13.55
N GLY A 194 4.11 -11.46 -13.82
CA GLY A 194 3.04 -10.94 -12.97
C GLY A 194 3.46 -10.20 -11.70
N ILE A 195 4.76 -10.05 -11.41
CA ILE A 195 5.27 -9.33 -10.24
C ILE A 195 6.14 -8.16 -10.72
N ASP A 196 5.72 -6.96 -10.35
CA ASP A 196 6.54 -5.76 -10.50
C ASP A 196 7.19 -5.45 -9.14
N LEU A 197 8.45 -5.78 -9.00
CA LEU A 197 9.25 -5.54 -7.80
C LEU A 197 9.92 -4.16 -7.80
N ASP A 198 9.61 -3.29 -8.75
CA ASP A 198 10.22 -1.96 -8.88
C ASP A 198 9.82 -1.01 -7.75
N HIS A 199 9.96 -1.45 -6.50
CA HIS A 199 9.71 -0.63 -5.30
C HIS A 199 10.61 0.62 -5.26
N HIS A 200 11.78 0.57 -5.91
CA HIS A 200 12.73 1.69 -6.02
C HIS A 200 12.28 2.78 -7.02
N LEU A 201 11.35 2.46 -7.93
CA LEU A 201 10.78 3.41 -8.88
C LEU A 201 9.49 4.07 -8.39
N VAL A 202 9.06 3.76 -7.16
CA VAL A 202 7.89 4.41 -6.55
C VAL A 202 8.24 5.89 -6.31
N PRO A 203 7.58 6.85 -6.99
CA PRO A 203 7.89 8.26 -6.81
C PRO A 203 7.68 8.65 -5.35
N ASP A 204 8.63 9.35 -4.76
CA ASP A 204 8.46 9.98 -3.46
C ASP A 204 7.72 11.32 -3.61
N PRO A 205 6.40 11.39 -3.33
CA PRO A 205 5.64 12.63 -3.47
C PRO A 205 6.00 13.64 -2.38
N VAL A 206 6.51 13.18 -1.23
CA VAL A 206 6.93 14.05 -0.13
C VAL A 206 8.28 14.68 -0.47
N GLY A 207 9.24 13.90 -0.96
CA GLY A 207 10.53 14.41 -1.42
C GLY A 207 10.37 15.42 -2.56
N LYS A 208 9.50 15.17 -3.53
CA LYS A 208 9.20 16.15 -4.60
C LYS A 208 8.58 17.43 -4.06
N ALA A 209 7.64 17.34 -3.12
CA ALA A 209 7.04 18.54 -2.51
C ALA A 209 8.06 19.33 -1.69
N ILE A 210 8.94 18.65 -0.96
CA ILE A 210 10.03 19.29 -0.19
C ILE A 210 11.00 19.97 -1.14
N ASN A 211 11.45 19.32 -2.22
CA ASN A 211 12.35 19.94 -3.19
C ASN A 211 11.72 21.18 -3.83
N CYS A 212 10.45 21.14 -4.21
CA CYS A 212 9.75 22.30 -4.73
C CYS A 212 9.64 23.46 -3.71
N LEU A 213 9.48 23.14 -2.42
CA LEU A 213 9.49 24.15 -1.35
C LEU A 213 10.88 24.73 -1.13
N VAL A 214 11.93 23.91 -1.18
CA VAL A 214 13.33 24.36 -1.08
C VAL A 214 13.67 25.29 -2.26
N GLU A 215 13.34 24.92 -3.49
CA GLU A 215 13.53 25.77 -4.68
C GLU A 215 12.83 27.13 -4.52
N ARG A 216 11.59 27.13 -4.01
CA ARG A 216 10.85 28.38 -3.76
C ARG A 216 11.47 29.22 -2.66
N LEU A 217 12.01 28.61 -1.61
CA LEU A 217 12.73 29.32 -0.54
C LEU A 217 13.99 29.95 -1.09
N ASP A 218 14.77 29.24 -1.90
CA ASP A 218 15.97 29.76 -2.55
C ASP A 218 15.65 30.93 -3.48
N GLU A 219 14.54 30.89 -4.23
CA GLU A 219 14.07 31.99 -5.05
C GLU A 219 13.72 33.25 -4.19
N LEU A 220 13.04 33.02 -3.06
CA LEU A 220 12.67 34.13 -2.15
C LEU A 220 13.90 34.75 -1.50
N GLU A 221 14.85 33.93 -1.04
CA GLU A 221 16.11 34.43 -0.47
C GLU A 221 16.94 35.22 -1.49
N ASN A 222 17.02 34.73 -2.72
CA ASN A 222 17.73 35.43 -3.79
C ASN A 222 17.07 36.79 -4.16
N ASN A 223 15.74 36.82 -4.16
CA ASN A 223 15.00 38.05 -4.38
C ASN A 223 15.23 39.04 -3.21
N GLN A 224 15.22 38.55 -1.96
CA GLN A 224 15.50 39.42 -0.79
C GLN A 224 16.91 39.99 -0.82
N LYS A 225 17.92 39.20 -1.17
CA LYS A 225 19.30 39.68 -1.38
C LYS A 225 19.38 40.75 -2.46
N ARG A 226 18.61 40.65 -3.55
CA ARG A 226 18.56 41.69 -4.60
C ARG A 226 17.95 42.97 -4.10
N PHE A 227 16.94 42.93 -3.22
CA PHE A 227 16.38 44.14 -2.63
C PHE A 227 17.37 44.82 -1.67
N VAL A 228 18.07 44.07 -0.82
CA VAL A 228 19.08 44.58 0.10
C VAL A 228 20.25 45.22 -0.66
N VAL A 229 20.74 44.60 -1.73
CA VAL A 229 21.81 45.19 -2.58
C VAL A 229 21.35 46.46 -3.31
N ALA A 230 20.07 46.54 -3.69
CA ALA A 230 19.51 47.78 -4.29
C ALA A 230 19.41 48.94 -3.31
N GLU A 231 19.15 48.65 -2.01
CA GLU A 231 19.16 49.70 -0.96
C GLU A 231 20.59 50.15 -0.63
N GLU A 232 21.59 49.26 -0.60
CA GLU A 232 22.99 49.61 -0.35
C GLU A 232 23.62 50.47 -1.49
N THR A 233 23.14 50.28 -2.73
CA THR A 233 23.64 51.11 -3.87
C THR A 233 23.03 52.49 -3.92
N CYS A 234 21.97 52.79 -3.13
CA CYS A 234 21.39 54.11 -3.01
C CYS A 234 22.01 54.95 -1.88
N GLY A 235 22.98 54.41 -1.12
CA GLY A 235 23.61 55.08 0.03
C GLY A 235 24.75 56.04 -0.30
N SER A 236 25.02 56.39 -1.57
CA SER A 236 26.12 57.28 -1.95
C SER A 236 25.69 58.61 -2.57
N CYS A 237 24.58 59.18 -2.08
CA CYS A 237 24.23 60.55 -2.37
C CYS A 237 24.55 61.42 -1.11
N GLU A 238 25.83 61.57 -0.78
CA GLU A 238 26.26 62.62 0.06
C GLU A 238 26.69 63.82 -0.81
N ALA A 239 26.06 64.96 -0.53
CA ALA A 239 26.37 66.33 -0.94
C ALA A 239 25.97 66.79 -2.35
N GLU A 240 25.11 67.78 -2.30
CA GLU A 240 24.75 68.78 -3.29
C GLU A 240 23.61 68.46 -4.28
N GLY A 241 22.41 68.91 -3.87
CA GLY A 241 21.52 69.64 -4.76
C GLY A 241 20.64 68.74 -5.66
N VAL A 242 19.41 68.58 -5.22
CA VAL A 242 18.21 68.44 -6.06
C VAL A 242 18.19 67.30 -7.04
N CYS A 243 17.68 66.12 -6.60
CA CYS A 243 17.16 65.11 -7.48
C CYS A 243 15.81 65.54 -8.04
N HIS A 244 15.76 65.92 -9.32
CA HIS A 244 14.52 65.94 -10.09
C HIS A 244 14.17 64.49 -10.46
N GLY A 245 13.40 63.80 -9.60
CA GLY A 245 12.85 62.49 -9.91
C GLY A 245 11.56 62.68 -10.71
N GLU A 246 11.61 62.31 -11.98
CA GLU A 246 10.36 61.99 -12.70
C GLU A 246 9.74 60.74 -12.08
N GLU A 247 8.55 60.90 -11.51
CA GLU A 247 7.71 59.84 -11.03
C GLU A 247 7.23 59.00 -12.21
N SER A 248 7.82 57.83 -12.41
CA SER A 248 7.22 56.79 -13.22
C SER A 248 6.32 55.95 -12.32
N PRO A 249 5.01 55.83 -12.63
CA PRO A 249 4.08 55.08 -11.78
C PRO A 249 4.35 53.58 -11.88
N VAL A 250 4.76 53.01 -10.77
CA VAL A 250 4.80 51.52 -10.61
C VAL A 250 3.39 50.96 -10.72
N LYS A 251 3.09 50.37 -11.84
CA LYS A 251 1.85 49.61 -12.03
C LYS A 251 1.89 48.34 -11.19
N LEU A 252 1.26 48.37 -10.04
CA LEU A 252 0.87 47.16 -9.32
C LEU A 252 -0.08 46.35 -10.20
N ARG A 253 0.38 45.25 -10.75
CA ARG A 253 -0.49 44.23 -11.33
C ARG A 253 -1.10 43.44 -10.19
N THR A 254 -2.32 43.81 -9.81
CA THR A 254 -3.22 42.91 -9.06
C THR A 254 -3.54 41.69 -9.92
N ALA A 255 -3.11 40.53 -9.48
CA ALA A 255 -3.57 39.27 -10.05
C ALA A 255 -5.03 39.08 -9.63
N ALA A 256 -5.94 39.42 -10.53
CA ALA A 256 -7.35 39.08 -10.42
C ALA A 256 -7.54 37.60 -10.74
N GLY A 257 -8.39 36.96 -9.94
CA GLY A 257 -8.72 35.54 -10.01
C GLY A 257 -9.42 35.16 -11.32
N GLY A 258 -9.42 33.87 -11.55
CA GLY A 258 -10.15 33.21 -12.63
C GLY A 258 -10.37 31.74 -12.29
N LYS A 259 -11.59 31.47 -11.88
CA LYS A 259 -12.41 30.24 -11.90
C LYS A 259 -11.71 28.87 -11.93
#